data_fd650d01e1b0fc9a85478ae1500545f2
#
_entry.id   fd650d01e1b0fc9a85478ae1500545f2
#
_cell.length_a   1.000
_cell.length_b   1.000
_cell.length_c   1.000
_cell.angle_alpha   90.00
_cell.angle_beta   90.00
_cell.angle_gamma   90.00
#
_symmetry.space_group_name_H-M   'P 1'
#
loop_
_entity.id
_entity.type
_entity.pdbx_description
1 polymer ?
#
loop_
_entity_poly.entity_id
_entity_poly.type
_entity_poly.pdbx_seq_one_letter_code
_entity_poly.pdbx_strand_id
1 'polypeptide(L)'
;VNWRKRKKLSRRLAGAALTGDVSRVRDALRAGAPAETADSAGSTPLYLASVGGETGIVRLLLAAGARPDTESGIGSEGTPLCGAACWGHTETVRALLEYGADPNLREDHGTGWSPLQWASNGPHQETADLLLAAGARPRD
;
A
#
# COMPACT_ATOMS: atom_id res chain seq x y z
N VAL A 1 17.46 13.79 14.24
CA VAL A 1 17.50 12.33 14.46
C VAL A 1 18.69 11.76 13.72
N ASN A 2 19.46 10.99 14.44
CA ASN A 2 20.63 10.29 13.92
C ASN A 2 20.21 9.32 12.80
N TRP A 3 20.91 9.34 11.66
CA TRP A 3 20.57 8.51 10.50
C TRP A 3 20.60 7.00 10.79
N ARG A 4 21.48 6.56 11.71
CA ARG A 4 21.53 5.14 12.13
C ARG A 4 20.26 4.72 12.87
N LYS A 5 19.80 5.58 13.79
CA LYS A 5 18.54 5.36 14.50
C LYS A 5 17.36 5.33 13.53
N ARG A 6 17.35 6.27 12.60
CA ARG A 6 16.32 6.37 11.57
C ARG A 6 16.28 5.13 10.68
N LYS A 7 17.44 4.66 10.24
CA LYS A 7 17.58 3.43 9.45
C LYS A 7 17.09 2.20 10.22
N LYS A 8 17.43 2.10 11.50
CA LYS A 8 16.97 1.01 12.36
C LYS A 8 15.44 1.02 12.52
N LEU A 9 14.86 2.19 12.74
CA LEU A 9 13.41 2.36 12.85
C LEU A 9 12.69 2.02 11.54
N SER A 10 13.26 2.43 10.41
CA SER A 10 12.70 2.10 9.09
C SER A 10 12.69 0.60 8.83
N ARG A 11 13.74 -0.11 9.21
CA ARG A 11 13.79 -1.58 9.11
C ARG A 11 12.73 -2.24 9.99
N ARG A 12 12.55 -1.76 11.22
CA ARG A 12 11.52 -2.27 12.12
C ARG A 12 10.13 -2.06 11.55
N LEU A 13 9.90 -0.86 11.00
CA LEU A 13 8.60 -0.54 10.41
C LEU A 13 8.30 -1.45 9.21
N ALA A 14 9.23 -1.58 8.28
CA ALA A 14 9.06 -2.44 7.11
C ALA A 14 8.83 -3.90 7.50
N GLY A 15 9.62 -4.43 8.42
CA GLY A 15 9.46 -5.80 8.92
C GLY A 15 8.12 -6.02 9.62
N ALA A 16 7.67 -5.07 10.42
CA ALA A 16 6.38 -5.16 11.10
C ALA A 16 5.21 -5.05 10.11
N ALA A 17 5.32 -4.22 9.09
CA ALA A 17 4.32 -4.12 8.02
C ALA A 17 4.22 -5.42 7.22
N LEU A 18 5.36 -6.05 6.93
CA LEU A 18 5.41 -7.31 6.21
C LEU A 18 4.78 -8.46 7.01
N THR A 19 5.04 -8.50 8.32
CA THR A 19 4.58 -9.60 9.19
C THR A 19 3.19 -9.37 9.79
N GLY A 20 2.61 -8.19 9.61
CA GLY A 20 1.30 -7.87 10.16
C GLY A 20 1.31 -7.54 11.66
N ASP A 21 2.45 -7.12 12.20
CA ASP A 21 2.58 -6.80 13.63
C ASP A 21 2.17 -5.35 13.90
N VAL A 22 0.90 -5.15 14.20
CA VAL A 22 0.30 -3.81 14.44
C VAL A 22 0.99 -3.07 15.58
N SER A 23 1.30 -3.78 16.68
CA SER A 23 1.95 -3.17 17.85
C SER A 23 3.32 -2.62 17.50
N ARG A 24 4.11 -3.38 16.77
CA ARG A 24 5.45 -2.94 16.33
C ARG A 24 5.39 -1.78 15.34
N VAL A 25 4.38 -1.79 14.44
CA VAL A 25 4.16 -0.65 13.54
C VAL A 25 3.90 0.62 14.36
N ARG A 26 2.96 0.52 15.31
CA ARG A 26 2.60 1.65 16.18
C ARG A 26 3.81 2.16 16.96
N ASP A 27 4.58 1.26 17.55
CA ASP A 27 5.77 1.61 18.34
C ASP A 27 6.85 2.27 17.46
N ALA A 28 7.11 1.74 16.28
CA ALA A 28 8.09 2.30 15.35
C ALA A 28 7.68 3.72 14.91
N LEU A 29 6.40 3.92 14.57
CA LEU A 29 5.89 5.24 14.18
C LEU A 29 5.98 6.25 15.34
N ARG A 30 5.64 5.83 16.56
CA ARG A 30 5.77 6.68 17.76
C ARG A 30 7.22 7.05 18.06
N ALA A 31 8.15 6.15 17.76
CA ALA A 31 9.59 6.40 17.92
C ALA A 31 10.17 7.30 16.82
N GLY A 32 9.38 7.66 15.80
CA GLY A 32 9.78 8.56 14.74
C GLY A 32 10.20 7.88 13.44
N ALA A 33 9.83 6.61 13.23
CA ALA A 33 10.08 5.95 11.95
C ALA A 33 9.37 6.71 10.81
N PRO A 34 10.08 7.02 9.72
CA PRO A 34 9.43 7.60 8.53
C PRO A 34 8.45 6.60 7.92
N ALA A 35 7.21 7.04 7.66
CA ALA A 35 6.16 6.15 7.19
C ALA A 35 6.39 5.62 5.77
N GLU A 36 7.22 6.28 4.97
CA GLU A 36 7.40 5.95 3.54
C GLU A 36 8.77 5.39 3.18
N THR A 37 9.70 5.26 4.12
CA THR A 37 11.05 4.80 3.77
C THR A 37 11.02 3.35 3.31
N ALA A 38 11.43 3.14 2.05
CA ALA A 38 11.55 1.80 1.47
C ALA A 38 12.65 1.00 2.18
N ASP A 39 12.48 -0.32 2.19
CA ASP A 39 13.50 -1.25 2.68
C ASP A 39 14.63 -1.42 1.66
N SER A 40 15.57 -2.35 1.92
CA SER A 40 16.71 -2.60 1.04
C SER A 40 16.31 -3.15 -0.33
N ALA A 41 15.12 -3.70 -0.46
CA ALA A 41 14.57 -4.19 -1.73
C ALA A 41 13.76 -3.11 -2.47
N GLY A 42 13.65 -1.92 -1.89
CA GLY A 42 12.85 -0.84 -2.46
C GLY A 42 11.37 -0.90 -2.13
N SER A 43 10.96 -1.83 -1.26
CA SER A 43 9.55 -2.00 -0.89
C SER A 43 9.14 -0.99 0.18
N THR A 44 8.02 -0.29 -0.04
CA THR A 44 7.47 0.62 0.95
C THR A 44 6.63 -0.13 1.99
N PRO A 45 6.59 0.35 3.23
CA PRO A 45 5.74 -0.26 4.26
C PRO A 45 4.26 -0.33 3.84
N LEU A 46 3.76 0.71 3.17
CA LEU A 46 2.37 0.76 2.73
C LEU A 46 2.06 -0.33 1.68
N TYR A 47 2.96 -0.55 0.73
CA TYR A 47 2.79 -1.62 -0.25
C TYR A 47 2.77 -3.00 0.41
N LEU A 48 3.74 -3.26 1.30
CA LEU A 48 3.83 -4.53 2.02
C LEU A 48 2.56 -4.83 2.81
N ALA A 49 2.05 -3.85 3.55
CA ALA A 49 0.81 -3.98 4.30
C ALA A 49 -0.41 -4.14 3.39
N SER A 50 -0.43 -3.46 2.25
CA SER A 50 -1.54 -3.52 1.29
C SER A 50 -1.63 -4.89 0.62
N VAL A 51 -0.53 -5.46 0.19
CA VAL A 51 -0.46 -6.82 -0.38
C VAL A 51 -0.89 -7.86 0.65
N GLY A 52 -0.54 -7.65 1.91
CA GLY A 52 -0.93 -8.55 3.01
C GLY A 52 -2.37 -8.38 3.50
N GLY A 53 -3.09 -7.38 3.02
CA GLY A 53 -4.45 -7.09 3.49
C GLY A 53 -4.50 -6.59 4.93
N GLU A 54 -3.42 -6.03 5.42
CA GLU A 54 -3.26 -5.54 6.78
C GLU A 54 -3.90 -4.14 6.92
N THR A 55 -5.22 -4.07 6.88
CA THR A 55 -5.98 -2.81 6.82
C THR A 55 -5.67 -1.88 7.98
N GLY A 56 -5.54 -2.41 9.20
CA GLY A 56 -5.18 -1.61 10.38
C GLY A 56 -3.82 -0.93 10.24
N ILE A 57 -2.84 -1.65 9.71
CA ILE A 57 -1.49 -1.12 9.46
C ILE A 57 -1.53 -0.08 8.33
N VAL A 58 -2.27 -0.37 7.26
CA VAL A 58 -2.48 0.57 6.16
C VAL A 58 -3.01 1.90 6.69
N ARG A 59 -4.04 1.85 7.54
CA ARG A 59 -4.60 3.07 8.15
C ARG A 59 -3.59 3.81 9.03
N LEU A 60 -2.79 3.10 9.82
CA LEU A 60 -1.74 3.72 10.65
C LEU A 60 -0.69 4.43 9.80
N LEU A 61 -0.24 3.79 8.73
CA LEU A 61 0.76 4.37 7.81
C LEU A 61 0.21 5.62 7.10
N LEU A 62 -1.01 5.54 6.59
CA LEU A 62 -1.67 6.67 5.92
C LEU A 62 -1.89 7.83 6.88
N ALA A 63 -2.34 7.55 8.11
CA ALA A 63 -2.50 8.57 9.15
C ALA A 63 -1.16 9.20 9.55
N ALA A 64 -0.05 8.48 9.42
CA ALA A 64 1.29 8.98 9.69
C ALA A 64 1.91 9.74 8.51
N GLY A 65 1.16 9.92 7.41
CA GLY A 65 1.59 10.72 6.27
C GLY A 65 2.12 9.94 5.08
N ALA A 66 2.03 8.61 5.07
CA ALA A 66 2.38 7.83 3.89
C ALA A 66 1.47 8.23 2.73
N ARG A 67 2.05 8.46 1.56
CA ARG A 67 1.29 8.79 0.36
C ARG A 67 0.67 7.52 -0.24
N PRO A 68 -0.65 7.52 -0.51
CA PRO A 68 -1.34 6.31 -0.97
C PRO A 68 -0.92 5.83 -2.35
N ASP A 69 -0.37 6.73 -3.19
CA ASP A 69 -0.07 6.43 -4.59
C ASP A 69 1.42 6.16 -4.87
N THR A 70 2.28 6.15 -3.85
CA THR A 70 3.71 5.91 -4.04
C THR A 70 3.95 4.49 -4.55
N GLU A 71 4.57 4.39 -5.72
CA GLU A 71 4.91 3.11 -6.32
C GLU A 71 6.06 2.45 -5.54
N SER A 72 5.96 1.15 -5.32
CA SER A 72 6.88 0.36 -4.51
C SER A 72 7.77 -0.49 -5.40
N GLY A 73 8.97 -0.80 -4.89
CA GLY A 73 9.92 -1.66 -5.56
C GLY A 73 10.72 -0.95 -6.65
N ILE A 74 11.69 -1.68 -7.18
CA ILE A 74 12.54 -1.19 -8.29
C ILE A 74 12.09 -1.94 -9.55
N GLY A 75 10.90 -1.56 -10.07
CA GLY A 75 10.35 -2.13 -11.30
C GLY A 75 9.75 -3.53 -11.17
N SER A 76 9.52 -4.02 -9.95
CA SER A 76 9.00 -5.38 -9.72
C SER A 76 7.74 -5.44 -8.86
N GLU A 77 7.36 -4.31 -8.30
CA GLU A 77 6.12 -4.16 -7.50
C GLU A 77 5.25 -3.10 -8.18
N GLY A 78 4.31 -2.55 -7.49
CA GLY A 78 3.42 -1.55 -8.06
C GLY A 78 2.90 -0.59 -7.01
N THR A 79 1.71 -0.07 -7.23
CA THR A 79 1.06 0.82 -6.27
C THR A 79 0.39 0.01 -5.17
N PRO A 80 0.21 0.59 -3.97
CA PRO A 80 -0.52 -0.09 -2.89
C PRO A 80 -1.92 -0.52 -3.31
N LEU A 81 -2.63 0.32 -4.08
CA LEU A 81 -3.99 0.01 -4.53
C LEU A 81 -4.02 -1.18 -5.50
N CYS A 82 -3.05 -1.24 -6.44
CA CYS A 82 -2.92 -2.39 -7.33
C CYS A 82 -2.61 -3.67 -6.55
N GLY A 83 -1.72 -3.61 -5.57
CA GLY A 83 -1.38 -4.74 -4.72
C GLY A 83 -2.58 -5.27 -3.94
N ALA A 84 -3.33 -4.38 -3.30
CA ALA A 84 -4.53 -4.77 -2.55
C ALA A 84 -5.61 -5.34 -3.48
N ALA A 85 -5.81 -4.73 -4.65
CA ALA A 85 -6.81 -5.16 -5.62
C ALA A 85 -6.47 -6.53 -6.23
N CYS A 86 -5.20 -6.79 -6.50
CA CYS A 86 -4.73 -8.07 -7.04
C CYS A 86 -5.13 -9.25 -6.16
N TRP A 87 -5.09 -9.06 -4.86
CA TRP A 87 -5.43 -10.10 -3.88
C TRP A 87 -6.87 -10.02 -3.35
N GLY A 88 -7.64 -9.06 -3.82
CA GLY A 88 -9.04 -8.92 -3.41
C GLY A 88 -9.23 -8.43 -1.97
N HIS A 89 -8.29 -7.67 -1.46
CA HIS A 89 -8.38 -7.10 -0.10
C HIS A 89 -9.28 -5.87 -0.09
N THR A 90 -10.59 -6.09 -0.14
CA THR A 90 -11.61 -5.04 -0.31
C THR A 90 -11.53 -3.94 0.75
N GLU A 91 -11.37 -4.29 2.03
CA GLU A 91 -11.30 -3.29 3.10
C GLU A 91 -10.01 -2.47 3.03
N THR A 92 -8.92 -3.07 2.59
CA THR A 92 -7.66 -2.34 2.35
C THR A 92 -7.81 -1.37 1.19
N VAL A 93 -8.46 -1.79 0.10
CA VAL A 93 -8.80 -0.92 -1.04
C VAL A 93 -9.65 0.25 -0.54
N ARG A 94 -10.65 -0.01 0.28
CA ARG A 94 -11.50 1.04 0.86
C ARG A 94 -10.68 2.05 1.65
N ALA A 95 -9.78 1.59 2.51
CA ALA A 95 -8.91 2.46 3.31
C ALA A 95 -8.02 3.35 2.43
N LEU A 96 -7.40 2.76 1.40
CA LEU A 96 -6.56 3.51 0.47
C LEU A 96 -7.36 4.60 -0.26
N LEU A 97 -8.55 4.25 -0.74
CA LEU A 97 -9.43 5.21 -1.41
C LEU A 97 -9.89 6.34 -0.48
N GLU A 98 -10.20 6.04 0.78
CA GLU A 98 -10.57 7.03 1.79
C GLU A 98 -9.46 8.06 2.03
N TYR A 99 -8.20 7.65 1.90
CA TYR A 99 -7.03 8.53 2.03
C TYR A 99 -6.58 9.13 0.69
N GLY A 100 -7.40 9.04 -0.35
CA GLY A 100 -7.17 9.73 -1.60
C GLY A 100 -6.38 8.98 -2.67
N ALA A 101 -6.24 7.65 -2.55
CA ALA A 101 -5.64 6.86 -3.62
C ALA A 101 -6.39 7.07 -4.95
N ASP A 102 -5.65 7.25 -6.03
CA ASP A 102 -6.22 7.41 -7.37
C ASP A 102 -6.69 6.04 -7.89
N PRO A 103 -8.02 5.82 -8.07
CA PRO A 103 -8.53 4.53 -8.53
C PRO A 103 -8.13 4.19 -9.96
N ASN A 104 -7.61 5.14 -10.72
CA ASN A 104 -7.19 4.96 -12.11
C ASN A 104 -5.67 4.92 -12.31
N LEU A 105 -4.90 5.02 -11.23
CA LEU A 105 -3.45 5.02 -11.33
C LEU A 105 -2.95 3.63 -11.70
N ARG A 106 -2.33 3.52 -12.86
CA ARG A 106 -1.73 2.28 -13.35
C ARG A 106 -0.31 2.16 -12.81
N GLU A 107 0.11 0.94 -12.53
CA GLU A 107 1.47 0.67 -12.10
C GLU A 107 2.48 0.81 -13.26
N ASP A 108 3.75 0.58 -13.01
CA ASP A 108 4.84 0.76 -13.96
C ASP A 108 4.81 2.14 -14.63
N HIS A 109 4.71 3.18 -13.79
CA HIS A 109 4.66 4.58 -14.23
C HIS A 109 3.55 4.85 -15.26
N GLY A 110 2.41 4.18 -15.10
CA GLY A 110 1.24 4.36 -15.95
C GLY A 110 1.16 3.45 -17.18
N THR A 111 2.09 2.53 -17.32
CA THR A 111 2.12 1.59 -18.47
C THR A 111 1.60 0.19 -18.14
N GLY A 112 1.53 -0.14 -16.86
CA GLY A 112 1.07 -1.44 -16.37
C GLY A 112 -0.45 -1.51 -16.21
N TRP A 113 -0.91 -2.41 -15.35
CA TRP A 113 -2.32 -2.61 -15.09
C TRP A 113 -2.86 -1.60 -14.07
N SER A 114 -4.16 -1.31 -14.21
CA SER A 114 -4.90 -0.53 -13.22
C SER A 114 -5.38 -1.42 -12.07
N PRO A 115 -5.77 -0.82 -10.92
CA PRO A 115 -6.39 -1.59 -9.84
C PRO A 115 -7.62 -2.40 -10.29
N LEU A 116 -8.46 -1.81 -11.15
CA LEU A 116 -9.65 -2.50 -11.67
C LEU A 116 -9.27 -3.71 -12.54
N GLN A 117 -8.23 -3.60 -13.34
CA GLN A 117 -7.76 -4.74 -14.15
C GLN A 117 -7.27 -5.88 -13.25
N TRP A 118 -6.54 -5.57 -12.18
CA TRP A 118 -6.09 -6.58 -11.23
C TRP A 118 -7.26 -7.28 -10.52
N ALA A 119 -8.23 -6.51 -10.02
CA ALA A 119 -9.40 -7.08 -9.37
C ALA A 119 -10.23 -7.93 -10.33
N SER A 120 -10.38 -7.48 -11.57
CA SER A 120 -11.18 -8.17 -12.60
C SER A 120 -10.51 -9.43 -13.15
N ASN A 121 -9.17 -9.50 -13.07
CA ASN A 121 -8.41 -10.67 -13.49
C ASN A 121 -8.55 -11.85 -12.50
N GLY A 122 -8.88 -11.55 -11.25
CA GLY A 122 -9.16 -12.54 -10.21
C GLY A 122 -10.65 -12.63 -9.88
N PRO A 123 -11.03 -13.53 -8.98
CA PRO A 123 -12.44 -13.66 -8.54
C PRO A 123 -12.79 -12.61 -7.47
N HIS A 124 -12.50 -11.34 -7.75
CA HIS A 124 -12.59 -10.25 -6.76
C HIS A 124 -13.68 -9.24 -7.15
N GLN A 125 -14.91 -9.73 -7.32
CA GLN A 125 -16.03 -8.91 -7.80
C GLN A 125 -16.37 -7.76 -6.84
N GLU A 126 -16.34 -8.01 -5.53
CA GLU A 126 -16.62 -6.98 -4.53
C GLU A 126 -15.61 -5.84 -4.60
N THR A 127 -14.33 -6.20 -4.76
CA THR A 127 -13.25 -5.22 -4.93
C THR A 127 -13.42 -4.42 -6.22
N ALA A 128 -13.75 -5.09 -7.32
CA ALA A 128 -14.00 -4.44 -8.60
C ALA A 128 -15.19 -3.47 -8.50
N ASP A 129 -16.28 -3.86 -7.85
CA ASP A 129 -17.45 -3.03 -7.65
C ASP A 129 -17.11 -1.78 -6.81
N LEU A 130 -16.31 -1.93 -5.77
CA LEU A 130 -15.86 -0.82 -4.94
C LEU A 130 -15.02 0.16 -5.77
N LEU A 131 -14.11 -0.35 -6.58
CA LEU A 131 -13.27 0.49 -7.44
C LEU A 131 -14.12 1.26 -8.47
N LEU A 132 -15.09 0.60 -9.08
CA LEU A 132 -16.01 1.25 -10.03
C LEU A 132 -16.81 2.36 -9.33
N ALA A 133 -17.31 2.09 -8.13
CA ALA A 133 -18.03 3.09 -7.32
C ALA A 133 -17.16 4.29 -6.97
N ALA A 134 -15.85 4.09 -6.85
CA ALA A 134 -14.88 5.15 -6.56
C ALA A 134 -14.39 5.90 -7.80
N GLY A 135 -14.90 5.56 -8.99
CA GLY A 135 -14.56 6.24 -10.23
C GLY A 135 -13.52 5.53 -11.10
N ALA A 136 -13.18 4.28 -10.80
CA ALA A 136 -12.33 3.51 -11.69
C ALA A 136 -13.00 3.33 -13.05
N ARG A 137 -12.24 3.49 -14.11
CA ARG A 137 -12.73 3.35 -15.48
C ARG A 137 -12.29 2.02 -16.07
N PRO A 138 -13.23 1.26 -16.66
CA PRO A 138 -12.85 0.06 -17.42
C PRO A 138 -11.91 0.44 -18.56
N ARG A 139 -11.05 -0.50 -18.93
CA ARG A 139 -10.18 -0.32 -20.09
C ARG A 139 -11.06 -0.40 -21.36
N ASP A 140 -10.86 0.56 -22.20
CA ASP A 140 -11.51 0.59 -23.52
C ASP A 140 -10.95 -0.52 -24.43
#